data_52eed02e889e6cd1d52cafa5e4203c5b
#
_entry.id   52eed02e889e6cd1d52cafa5e4203c5b
#
_cell.length_a   1.000
_cell.length_b   1.000
_cell.length_c   1.000
_cell.angle_alpha   90.00
_cell.angle_beta   90.00
_cell.angle_gamma   90.00
#
_symmetry.space_group_name_H-M   'P 1'
#
loop_
_entity.id
_entity.type
_entity.pdbx_description
1 polymer ?
#
loop_
_entity_poly.entity_id
_entity_poly.type
_entity_poly.pdbx_seq_one_letter_code
_entity_poly.pdbx_strand_id
1 'polypeptide(L)'
;MWNGTVIAESEDTVVVEGNHYFPAQSVDPAVLRPSGTRTVCSWKGTASYWTLEVDGRTNPDAAWYYPEPKPDAEHVRDRVAFWRGVTVEG
;
A
#
# COMPACT_ATOMS: atom_id res chain seq x y z
N MET A 1 1.00 -10.83 -1.31
CA MET A 1 2.21 -11.67 -1.30
C MET A 1 3.20 -11.18 -2.34
N TRP A 2 4.45 -11.14 -2.00
CA TRP A 2 5.51 -10.77 -2.92
C TRP A 2 6.79 -11.53 -2.55
N ASN A 3 7.55 -11.95 -3.57
CA ASN A 3 8.79 -12.71 -3.40
C ASN A 3 8.63 -13.92 -2.46
N GLY A 4 7.51 -14.63 -2.59
CA GLY A 4 7.21 -15.82 -1.78
C GLY A 4 6.82 -15.53 -0.34
N THR A 5 6.63 -14.28 0.05
CA THR A 5 6.38 -13.88 1.42
C THR A 5 5.02 -13.16 1.53
N VAL A 6 4.24 -13.49 2.54
CA VAL A 6 3.03 -12.74 2.88
C VAL A 6 3.46 -11.44 3.56
N ILE A 7 3.16 -10.29 2.94
CA ILE A 7 3.57 -8.97 3.42
C ILE A 7 2.43 -8.23 4.14
N ALA A 8 1.19 -8.64 3.90
CA ALA A 8 0.02 -8.11 4.60
C ALA A 8 -1.07 -9.17 4.56
N GLU A 9 -1.88 -9.23 5.60
CA GLU A 9 -3.00 -10.18 5.67
C GLU A 9 -4.13 -9.56 6.49
N SER A 10 -5.31 -9.43 5.87
CA SER A 10 -6.49 -8.92 6.55
C SER A 10 -7.73 -9.27 5.75
N GLU A 11 -8.82 -9.52 6.45
CA GLU A 11 -10.15 -9.63 5.85
C GLU A 11 -10.83 -8.26 5.76
N ASP A 12 -10.28 -7.26 6.43
CA ASP A 12 -10.83 -5.90 6.46
C ASP A 12 -10.14 -5.03 5.41
N THR A 13 -10.37 -5.32 4.13
CA THR A 13 -9.86 -4.49 3.05
C THR A 13 -10.98 -3.66 2.43
N VAL A 14 -10.61 -2.48 1.92
CA VAL A 14 -11.50 -1.62 1.15
C VAL A 14 -11.02 -1.63 -0.28
N VAL A 15 -11.93 -1.87 -1.23
CA VAL A 15 -11.59 -1.88 -2.65
C VAL A 15 -11.94 -0.55 -3.27
N VAL A 16 -10.96 0.10 -3.88
CA VAL A 16 -11.14 1.37 -4.58
C VAL A 16 -10.40 1.27 -5.92
N GLU A 17 -11.12 1.50 -7.00
CA GLU A 17 -10.54 1.44 -8.36
C GLU A 17 -9.86 0.11 -8.65
N GLY A 18 -10.40 -0.98 -8.12
CA GLY A 18 -9.84 -2.32 -8.31
C GLY A 18 -8.67 -2.66 -7.41
N ASN A 19 -8.23 -1.75 -6.54
CA ASN A 19 -7.14 -2.00 -5.61
C ASN A 19 -7.66 -2.27 -4.22
N HIS A 20 -7.11 -3.29 -3.56
CA HIS A 20 -7.41 -3.59 -2.17
C HIS A 20 -6.53 -2.73 -1.27
N TYR A 21 -7.16 -1.98 -0.37
CA TYR A 21 -6.47 -1.17 0.63
C TYR A 21 -6.53 -1.91 1.97
N PHE A 22 -5.37 -2.31 2.45
CA PHE A 22 -5.22 -3.07 3.70
C PHE A 22 -5.05 -2.12 4.88
N PRO A 23 -5.61 -2.43 6.06
CA PRO A 23 -5.28 -1.66 7.26
C PRO A 23 -3.76 -1.59 7.44
N ALA A 24 -3.23 -0.42 7.76
CA ALA A 24 -1.78 -0.24 7.89
C ALA A 24 -1.17 -1.21 8.91
N GLN A 25 -1.87 -1.48 10.01
CA GLN A 25 -1.38 -2.41 11.02
C GLN A 25 -1.32 -3.87 10.56
N SER A 26 -1.97 -4.21 9.43
CA SER A 26 -1.92 -5.57 8.88
C SER A 26 -0.70 -5.80 8.00
N VAL A 27 0.05 -4.76 7.69
CA VAL A 27 1.27 -4.83 6.86
C VAL A 27 2.47 -5.09 7.76
N ASP A 28 3.31 -6.04 7.37
CA ASP A 28 4.53 -6.34 8.10
C ASP A 28 5.50 -5.15 7.96
N PRO A 29 5.79 -4.42 9.05
CA PRO A 29 6.66 -3.25 8.96
C PRO A 29 8.10 -3.60 8.58
N ALA A 30 8.53 -4.85 8.79
CA ALA A 30 9.87 -5.27 8.45
C ALA A 30 10.16 -5.27 6.95
N VAL A 31 9.12 -5.30 6.11
CA VAL A 31 9.28 -5.29 4.64
C VAL A 31 9.18 -3.90 4.05
N LEU A 32 8.86 -2.88 4.84
CA LEU A 32 8.65 -1.52 4.36
C LEU A 32 9.93 -0.69 4.49
N ARG A 33 10.27 0.02 3.41
CA ARG A 33 11.35 1.00 3.41
C ARG A 33 10.80 2.34 2.91
N PRO A 34 11.14 3.46 3.58
CA PRO A 34 10.63 4.77 3.17
C PRO A 34 11.01 5.10 1.73
N SER A 35 10.10 5.76 1.02
CA SER A 35 10.35 6.29 -0.32
C SER A 35 10.05 7.78 -0.34
N GLY A 36 10.83 8.53 -1.13
CA GLY A 36 10.60 9.95 -1.35
C GLY A 36 9.57 10.25 -2.42
N THR A 37 9.06 9.24 -3.11
CA THR A 37 8.11 9.42 -4.20
C THR A 37 6.76 9.93 -3.69
N ARG A 38 6.20 10.90 -4.42
CA ARG A 38 4.86 11.45 -4.15
C ARG A 38 4.13 11.59 -5.48
N THR A 39 2.85 11.26 -5.49
CA THR A 39 1.98 11.50 -6.64
C THR A 39 0.67 12.13 -6.18
N VAL A 40 0.03 12.88 -7.07
CA VAL A 40 -1.22 13.57 -6.74
C VAL A 40 -2.38 12.91 -7.47
N CYS A 41 -3.40 12.53 -6.71
CA CYS A 41 -4.68 12.10 -7.24
C CYS A 41 -5.69 13.21 -6.96
N SER A 42 -6.39 13.68 -8.00
CA SER A 42 -7.26 14.85 -7.88
C SER A 42 -8.38 14.70 -6.86
N TRP A 43 -8.86 13.47 -6.63
CA TRP A 43 -9.96 13.25 -5.67
C TRP A 43 -9.52 12.58 -4.37
N LYS A 44 -8.40 11.84 -4.37
CA LYS A 44 -7.92 11.15 -3.16
C LYS A 44 -6.90 11.96 -2.35
N GLY A 45 -6.11 12.79 -3.01
CA GLY A 45 -5.07 13.59 -2.38
C GLY A 45 -3.68 13.19 -2.84
N THR A 46 -2.67 13.47 -2.02
CA THR A 46 -1.28 13.14 -2.33
C THR A 46 -0.93 11.77 -1.78
N ALA A 47 -0.51 10.87 -2.67
CA ALA A 47 -0.05 9.55 -2.29
C ALA A 47 1.42 9.60 -1.89
N SER A 48 1.76 8.88 -0.83
CA SER A 48 3.12 8.57 -0.42
C SER A 48 3.38 7.11 -0.71
N TYR A 49 4.65 6.74 -0.85
CA TYR A 49 5.02 5.39 -1.28
C TYR A 49 5.97 4.70 -0.32
N TRP A 50 5.89 3.38 -0.31
CA TRP A 50 6.86 2.50 0.33
C TRP A 50 7.55 1.65 -0.72
N THR A 51 8.85 1.44 -0.55
CA THR A 51 9.59 0.40 -1.26
C THR A 51 9.52 -0.87 -0.42
N LEU A 52 9.28 -2.01 -1.07
CA LEU A 52 9.27 -3.30 -0.39
C LEU A 52 10.65 -3.92 -0.43
N GLU A 53 11.07 -4.53 0.67
CA GLU A 53 12.30 -5.31 0.74
C GLU A 53 12.03 -6.62 1.43
N VAL A 54 12.30 -7.73 0.72
CA VAL A 54 12.13 -9.09 1.22
C VAL A 54 13.36 -9.90 0.81
N ASP A 55 14.05 -10.48 1.78
CA ASP A 55 15.23 -11.33 1.54
C ASP A 55 16.29 -10.65 0.65
N GLY A 56 16.54 -9.36 0.88
CA GLY A 56 17.53 -8.60 0.13
C GLY A 56 17.09 -8.14 -1.25
N ARG A 57 15.89 -8.49 -1.68
CA ARG A 57 15.31 -8.00 -2.94
C ARG A 57 14.42 -6.80 -2.67
N THR A 58 14.54 -5.78 -3.51
CA THR A 58 13.74 -4.57 -3.39
C THR A 58 12.75 -4.43 -4.53
N ASN A 59 11.59 -3.86 -4.22
CA ASN A 59 10.57 -3.54 -5.20
C ASN A 59 10.20 -2.07 -4.98
N PRO A 60 10.84 -1.13 -5.74
CA PRO A 60 10.67 0.30 -5.50
C PRO A 60 9.23 0.77 -5.71
N ASP A 61 8.73 1.56 -4.76
CA ASP A 61 7.42 2.20 -4.83
C ASP A 61 6.27 1.21 -5.08
N ALA A 62 6.38 0.01 -4.52
CA ALA A 62 5.40 -1.06 -4.75
C ALA A 62 4.18 -0.98 -3.82
N ALA A 63 4.20 -0.08 -2.86
CA ALA A 63 3.06 0.18 -1.97
C ALA A 63 2.81 1.68 -1.89
N TRP A 64 1.54 2.06 -1.73
CA TRP A 64 1.19 3.47 -1.57
C TRP A 64 0.10 3.65 -0.53
N TYR A 65 0.01 4.86 -0.01
CA TYR A 65 -0.98 5.24 0.99
C TYR A 65 -1.23 6.74 0.91
N TYR A 66 -2.35 7.18 1.47
CA TYR A 66 -2.72 8.60 1.51
C TYR A 66 -2.69 9.06 2.97
N PRO A 67 -1.61 9.74 3.42
CA PRO A 67 -1.51 10.19 4.83
C PRO A 67 -2.61 11.20 5.19
N GLU A 68 -3.03 12.01 4.21
CA GLU A 68 -4.09 12.99 4.40
C GLU A 68 -5.08 12.91 3.24
N PRO A 69 -5.93 11.87 3.18
CA PRO A 69 -6.88 11.75 2.09
C PRO A 69 -7.91 12.87 2.13
N LYS A 70 -8.36 13.28 0.94
CA LYS A 70 -9.46 14.23 0.84
C LYS A 70 -10.75 13.63 1.39
N PRO A 71 -11.75 14.46 1.77
CA PRO A 71 -12.98 13.94 2.40
C PRO A 71 -13.67 12.82 1.65
N ASP A 72 -13.68 12.87 0.30
CA ASP A 72 -14.31 11.83 -0.51
C ASP A 72 -13.53 10.51 -0.51
N ALA A 73 -12.33 10.50 0.00
CA ALA A 73 -11.46 9.32 0.08
C ALA A 73 -11.13 8.93 1.52
N GLU A 74 -11.93 9.36 2.47
CA GLU A 74 -11.68 9.09 3.89
C GLU A 74 -11.57 7.59 4.19
N HIS A 75 -12.26 6.76 3.41
CA HIS A 75 -12.25 5.30 3.59
C HIS A 75 -10.89 4.64 3.30
N VAL A 76 -9.95 5.35 2.70
CA VAL A 76 -8.57 4.82 2.50
C VAL A 76 -7.59 5.32 3.55
N ARG A 77 -8.03 6.13 4.51
CA ARG A 77 -7.17 6.62 5.59
C ARG A 77 -6.58 5.45 6.37
N ASP A 78 -5.29 5.54 6.69
CA ASP A 78 -4.54 4.52 7.45
C ASP A 78 -4.55 3.15 6.77
N ARG A 79 -4.61 3.13 5.42
CA ARG A 79 -4.60 1.91 4.63
C ARG A 79 -3.51 1.98 3.57
N VAL A 80 -3.05 0.80 3.15
CA VAL A 80 -1.95 0.65 2.18
C VAL A 80 -2.40 -0.25 1.05
N ALA A 81 -2.14 0.18 -0.18
CA ALA A 81 -2.39 -0.62 -1.38
C ALA A 81 -1.06 -1.03 -2.02
N PHE A 82 -1.10 -2.06 -2.84
CA PHE A 82 0.09 -2.66 -3.44
C PHE A 82 -0.07 -2.84 -4.95
N TRP A 83 1.05 -2.81 -5.67
CA TRP A 83 1.11 -3.08 -7.11
C TRP A 83 2.49 -3.66 -7.48
N ARG A 84 2.87 -3.59 -8.74
CA ARG A 84 4.21 -3.97 -9.24
C ARG A 84 4.59 -5.41 -8.88
N GLY A 85 3.70 -6.34 -9.21
CA GLY A 85 3.96 -7.76 -9.02
C GLY A 85 3.57 -8.30 -7.66
N VAL A 86 3.04 -7.47 -6.78
CA VAL A 86 2.46 -7.94 -5.52
C VAL A 86 1.13 -8.62 -5.83
N THR A 87 1.00 -9.87 -5.40
CA THR A 87 -0.22 -10.65 -5.61
C THR A 87 -1.16 -10.45 -4.42
N VAL A 88 -2.41 -10.10 -4.71
CA VAL A 88 -3.45 -9.98 -3.69
C VAL A 88 -4.48 -11.08 -3.94
N GLU A 89 -4.71 -11.90 -2.92
CA GLU A 89 -5.70 -12.96 -2.94
C GLU A 89 -6.87 -12.57 -2.03
N GLY A 90 -8.07 -12.63 -2.58
CA GLY A 90 -9.24 -12.20 -1.84
C GLY A 90 -10.22 -13.27 -1.50
#